data_e79a31183319606d7761f6cd3d7a9570
#
_entry.id   e79a31183319606d7761f6cd3d7a9570
#
_cell.length_a   1.000
_cell.length_b   1.000
_cell.length_c   1.000
_cell.angle_alpha   90.00
_cell.angle_beta   90.00
_cell.angle_gamma   90.00
#
_symmetry.space_group_name_H-M   'P 1'
#
loop_
_entity.id
_entity.type
_entity.pdbx_description
1 polymer ?
#
loop_
_entity_poly.entity_id
_entity_poly.type
_entity_poly.pdbx_seq_one_letter_code
_entity_poly.pdbx_strand_id
1 'polypeptide(L)'
;QETTKEGPLSHILLPPDNDETTRPKVPYAAMMAEAFDATIHVFSVTKNTDKAAKSKLTAYGRQTEKYLHERGIKTTYHSKFGGDVTQNILDYSKQIRAGLIMIMADTESKSFIMGSYSQDIVNNSKVPVMVMHSRDLALTGAVGY
;
A
#
# COMPACT_ATOMS: atom_id res chain seq x y z
N GLN A 1 11.85 7.14 -28.52
CA GLN A 1 11.77 7.07 -27.89
C GLN A 1 11.55 7.46 -27.03
N GLU A 2 11.22 7.69 -26.90
CA GLU A 2 11.11 7.97 -26.04
C GLU A 2 10.94 7.69 -25.10
N THR A 3 11.15 7.85 -25.19
CA THR A 3 11.29 7.12 -23.95
C THR A 3 10.85 7.94 -22.77
N THR A 4 9.87 7.41 -22.06
CA THR A 4 9.37 8.09 -20.89
C THR A 4 10.39 7.96 -19.77
N LYS A 5 10.87 9.05 -19.28
CA LYS A 5 11.73 9.01 -18.10
C LYS A 5 10.88 8.74 -16.88
N GLU A 6 11.35 7.83 -16.07
CA GLU A 6 10.69 7.57 -14.80
C GLU A 6 11.00 8.69 -13.83
N GLY A 7 9.97 9.23 -13.24
CA GLY A 7 10.14 10.25 -12.23
C GLY A 7 10.26 9.63 -10.84
N PRO A 8 10.45 10.46 -9.82
CA PRO A 8 10.60 9.94 -8.46
C PRO A 8 9.38 9.21 -7.94
N LEU A 9 8.19 9.48 -8.48
CA LEU A 9 6.98 8.79 -8.04
C LEU A 9 6.43 7.86 -9.11
N SER A 10 7.29 7.32 -9.97
CA SER A 10 6.83 6.39 -11.01
C SER A 10 6.35 5.05 -10.46
N HIS A 11 6.81 4.67 -9.29
CA HIS A 11 6.44 3.42 -8.66
C HIS A 11 6.03 3.65 -7.22
N ILE A 12 4.79 3.31 -6.91
CA ILE A 12 4.23 3.46 -5.57
C ILE A 12 3.96 2.08 -5.01
N LEU A 13 4.50 1.81 -3.83
CA LEU A 13 4.25 0.54 -3.16
C LEU A 13 3.06 0.69 -2.23
N LEU A 14 2.07 -0.17 -2.40
CA LEU A 14 0.83 -0.10 -1.64
C LEU A 14 0.55 -1.44 -0.99
N PRO A 15 0.93 -1.63 0.26
CA PRO A 15 0.57 -2.85 0.98
C PRO A 15 -0.89 -2.74 1.42
N PRO A 16 -1.78 -3.61 0.93
CA PRO A 16 -3.16 -3.56 1.40
C PRO A 16 -3.29 -4.21 2.76
N ASP A 17 -4.22 -3.73 3.52
CA ASP A 17 -4.53 -4.29 4.81
C ASP A 17 -5.79 -5.15 4.70
N ASN A 18 -5.97 -6.02 5.66
CA ASN A 18 -7.17 -6.84 5.69
C ASN A 18 -8.27 -6.23 6.55
N ASP A 19 -8.11 -4.98 6.90
CA ASP A 19 -9.07 -4.23 7.70
C ASP A 19 -9.79 -3.23 6.81
N GLU A 20 -11.10 -3.29 6.82
CA GLU A 20 -11.89 -2.40 5.98
C GLU A 20 -11.67 -0.93 6.29
N THR A 21 -11.29 -0.63 7.52
CA THR A 21 -11.06 0.77 7.89
C THR A 21 -9.87 1.38 7.17
N THR A 22 -9.02 0.56 6.56
CA THR A 22 -7.86 1.06 5.86
C THR A 22 -8.07 1.18 4.35
N ARG A 23 -9.22 0.73 3.86
CA ARG A 23 -9.50 0.80 2.42
C ARG A 23 -9.53 2.22 1.85
N PRO A 24 -9.90 3.26 2.62
CA PRO A 24 -9.96 4.60 2.03
C PRO A 24 -8.65 5.11 1.43
N LYS A 25 -7.51 4.50 1.77
CA LYS A 25 -6.26 4.96 1.20
C LYS A 25 -6.16 4.67 -0.30
N VAL A 26 -6.93 3.70 -0.79
CA VAL A 26 -6.80 3.28 -2.19
C VAL A 26 -7.23 4.38 -3.17
N PRO A 27 -8.36 5.07 -2.96
CA PRO A 27 -8.68 6.20 -3.84
C PRO A 27 -7.61 7.28 -3.86
N TYR A 28 -6.97 7.52 -2.72
CA TYR A 28 -5.89 8.50 -2.68
C TYR A 28 -4.68 8.02 -3.46
N ALA A 29 -4.36 6.73 -3.36
CA ALA A 29 -3.28 6.17 -4.16
C ALA A 29 -3.60 6.31 -5.64
N ALA A 30 -4.85 6.08 -6.03
CA ALA A 30 -5.27 6.23 -7.41
C ALA A 30 -5.08 7.67 -7.90
N MET A 31 -5.47 8.64 -7.06
CA MET A 31 -5.31 10.04 -7.42
C MET A 31 -3.84 10.39 -7.64
N MET A 32 -2.98 9.92 -6.77
CA MET A 32 -1.56 10.18 -6.91
C MET A 32 -0.98 9.51 -8.15
N ALA A 33 -1.40 8.29 -8.41
CA ALA A 33 -0.91 7.59 -9.60
C ALA A 33 -1.34 8.30 -10.88
N GLU A 34 -2.55 8.84 -10.91
CA GLU A 34 -3.00 9.60 -12.06
C GLU A 34 -2.19 10.87 -12.22
N ALA A 35 -1.94 11.58 -11.12
CA ALA A 35 -1.22 12.84 -11.17
C ALA A 35 0.23 12.66 -11.63
N PHE A 36 0.86 11.56 -11.26
CA PHE A 36 2.28 11.33 -11.55
C PHE A 36 2.51 10.25 -12.59
N ASP A 37 1.45 9.75 -13.20
CA ASP A 37 1.52 8.67 -14.19
C ASP A 37 2.31 7.49 -13.62
N ALA A 38 1.98 7.10 -12.40
CA ALA A 38 2.72 6.09 -11.67
C ALA A 38 2.08 4.71 -11.80
N THR A 39 2.88 3.69 -11.55
CA THR A 39 2.40 2.33 -11.40
C THR A 39 2.23 2.05 -9.92
N ILE A 40 1.10 1.49 -9.54
CA ILE A 40 0.88 1.08 -8.16
C ILE A 40 1.16 -0.42 -8.05
N HIS A 41 2.03 -0.75 -7.12
CA HIS A 41 2.39 -2.13 -6.84
C HIS A 41 1.67 -2.57 -5.57
N VAL A 42 0.61 -3.35 -5.74
CA VAL A 42 -0.17 -3.89 -4.63
C VAL A 42 0.59 -5.08 -4.08
N PHE A 43 0.92 -5.05 -2.81
CA PHE A 43 1.79 -6.07 -2.21
C PHE A 43 1.15 -6.63 -0.95
N SER A 44 0.55 -7.81 -1.06
CA SER A 44 -0.05 -8.51 0.07
C SER A 44 1.05 -9.15 0.89
N VAL A 45 1.19 -8.74 2.14
CA VAL A 45 2.28 -9.19 2.98
C VAL A 45 1.78 -9.47 4.40
N THR A 46 2.16 -10.61 4.96
CA THR A 46 1.85 -10.93 6.34
C THR A 46 2.85 -11.99 6.82
N LYS A 47 3.11 -11.99 8.11
CA LYS A 47 3.94 -13.06 8.65
C LYS A 47 3.11 -14.30 8.97
N ASN A 48 1.80 -14.17 8.98
CA ASN A 48 0.91 -15.30 9.24
C ASN A 48 0.81 -16.16 8.00
N THR A 49 1.11 -17.46 8.15
CA THR A 49 1.07 -18.40 7.03
C THR A 49 -0.17 -19.28 7.05
N ASP A 50 -1.12 -19.00 7.94
CA ASP A 50 -2.41 -19.68 7.94
C ASP A 50 -3.11 -19.57 6.60
N LYS A 51 -3.72 -20.66 6.17
CA LYS A 51 -4.44 -20.65 4.91
C LYS A 51 -5.54 -19.59 4.89
N ALA A 52 -6.28 -19.47 6.01
CA ALA A 52 -7.37 -18.49 6.08
C ALA A 52 -6.84 -17.07 6.00
N ALA A 53 -5.73 -16.77 6.70
CA ALA A 53 -5.16 -15.44 6.67
C ALA A 53 -4.63 -15.09 5.28
N LYS A 54 -3.97 -16.05 4.63
CA LYS A 54 -3.46 -15.83 3.29
C LYS A 54 -4.59 -15.59 2.29
N SER A 55 -5.67 -16.38 2.41
CA SER A 55 -6.81 -16.22 1.51
C SER A 55 -7.46 -14.85 1.67
N LYS A 56 -7.63 -14.42 2.91
CA LYS A 56 -8.26 -13.14 3.18
C LYS A 56 -7.43 -11.99 2.65
N LEU A 57 -6.13 -12.02 2.90
CA LEU A 57 -5.25 -10.95 2.46
C LEU A 57 -5.13 -10.93 0.93
N THR A 58 -5.10 -12.11 0.31
CA THR A 58 -5.08 -12.20 -1.14
C THR A 58 -6.35 -11.60 -1.73
N ALA A 59 -7.49 -11.89 -1.12
CA ALA A 59 -8.76 -11.35 -1.61
C ALA A 59 -8.77 -9.83 -1.56
N TYR A 60 -8.31 -9.24 -0.46
CA TYR A 60 -8.23 -7.79 -0.38
C TYR A 60 -7.26 -7.21 -1.40
N GLY A 61 -6.11 -7.87 -1.57
CA GLY A 61 -5.13 -7.41 -2.54
C GLY A 61 -5.67 -7.44 -3.96
N ARG A 62 -6.36 -8.51 -4.31
CA ARG A 62 -6.95 -8.62 -5.64
C ARG A 62 -8.09 -7.64 -5.86
N GLN A 63 -8.89 -7.38 -4.82
CA GLN A 63 -9.92 -6.36 -4.92
C GLN A 63 -9.32 -4.99 -5.16
N THR A 64 -8.22 -4.69 -4.48
CA THR A 64 -7.51 -3.42 -4.66
C THR A 64 -6.98 -3.33 -6.08
N GLU A 65 -6.36 -4.39 -6.56
CA GLU A 65 -5.85 -4.43 -7.92
C GLU A 65 -6.97 -4.17 -8.93
N LYS A 66 -8.09 -4.84 -8.74
CA LYS A 66 -9.23 -4.69 -9.65
C LYS A 66 -9.74 -3.25 -9.65
N TYR A 67 -9.89 -2.67 -8.48
CA TYR A 67 -10.36 -1.29 -8.37
C TYR A 67 -9.45 -0.34 -9.15
N LEU A 68 -8.15 -0.50 -8.99
CA LEU A 68 -7.20 0.36 -9.66
C LEU A 68 -7.19 0.14 -11.17
N HIS A 69 -7.27 -1.11 -11.60
CA HIS A 69 -7.34 -1.43 -13.01
C HIS A 69 -8.57 -0.80 -13.66
N GLU A 70 -9.70 -0.83 -12.98
CA GLU A 70 -10.94 -0.27 -13.53
C GLU A 70 -10.87 1.23 -13.66
N ARG A 71 -9.97 1.86 -12.94
CA ARG A 71 -9.74 3.30 -13.06
C ARG A 71 -8.63 3.63 -14.05
N GLY A 72 -8.11 2.63 -14.74
CA GLY A 72 -7.07 2.86 -15.73
C GLY A 72 -5.68 3.05 -15.14
N ILE A 73 -5.48 2.70 -13.88
CA ILE A 73 -4.18 2.84 -13.23
C ILE A 73 -3.32 1.63 -13.56
N LYS A 74 -2.07 1.87 -13.94
CA LYS A 74 -1.10 0.81 -14.13
C LYS A 74 -0.86 0.14 -12.78
N THR A 75 -1.08 -1.18 -12.70
CA THR A 75 -1.08 -1.87 -11.43
C THR A 75 -0.43 -3.24 -11.56
N THR A 76 0.36 -3.61 -10.55
CA THR A 76 0.86 -4.96 -10.43
C THR A 76 0.39 -5.54 -9.10
N TYR A 77 0.41 -6.84 -8.98
CA TYR A 77 0.07 -7.52 -7.74
C TYR A 77 1.16 -8.51 -7.39
N HIS A 78 1.55 -8.51 -6.13
CA HIS A 78 2.54 -9.44 -5.61
C HIS A 78 2.20 -9.79 -4.17
N SER A 79 2.66 -10.94 -3.71
CA SER A 79 2.40 -11.33 -2.33
C SER A 79 3.63 -12.01 -1.75
N LYS A 80 3.75 -11.91 -0.44
CA LYS A 80 4.78 -12.60 0.31
C LYS A 80 4.22 -12.95 1.68
N PHE A 81 4.19 -14.24 1.99
CA PHE A 81 3.64 -14.71 3.26
C PHE A 81 4.75 -15.35 4.06
N GLY A 82 4.80 -14.99 5.35
CA GLY A 82 5.85 -15.46 6.22
C GLY A 82 6.99 -14.47 6.30
N GLY A 83 7.76 -14.56 7.36
CA GLY A 83 8.88 -13.68 7.58
C GLY A 83 8.46 -12.36 8.20
N ASP A 84 9.39 -11.43 8.22
CA ASP A 84 9.17 -10.14 8.84
C ASP A 84 8.50 -9.18 7.86
N VAL A 85 7.35 -8.64 8.25
CA VAL A 85 6.56 -7.78 7.37
C VAL A 85 7.34 -6.53 6.98
N THR A 86 7.95 -5.87 7.94
CA THR A 86 8.73 -4.66 7.67
C THR A 86 9.83 -4.93 6.65
N GLN A 87 10.60 -5.99 6.90
CA GLN A 87 11.71 -6.30 6.02
C GLN A 87 11.22 -6.66 4.61
N ASN A 88 10.12 -7.41 4.53
CA ASN A 88 9.56 -7.79 3.23
C ASN A 88 9.12 -6.55 2.44
N ILE A 89 8.51 -5.59 3.12
CA ILE A 89 8.08 -4.36 2.47
C ILE A 89 9.30 -3.56 1.99
N LEU A 90 10.30 -3.42 2.84
CA LEU A 90 11.50 -2.66 2.49
C LEU A 90 12.25 -3.32 1.33
N ASP A 91 12.37 -4.63 1.37
CA ASP A 91 13.04 -5.35 0.29
C ASP A 91 12.31 -5.19 -1.04
N TYR A 92 10.99 -5.31 -1.00
CA TYR A 92 10.21 -5.18 -2.23
C TYR A 92 10.24 -3.76 -2.75
N SER A 93 10.27 -2.77 -1.86
CA SER A 93 10.36 -1.38 -2.28
C SER A 93 11.65 -1.13 -3.06
N LYS A 94 12.73 -1.77 -2.65
CA LYS A 94 13.99 -1.67 -3.40
C LYS A 94 13.90 -2.37 -4.74
N GLN A 95 13.29 -3.53 -4.74
CA GLN A 95 13.17 -4.34 -5.95
C GLN A 95 12.40 -3.59 -7.05
N ILE A 96 11.34 -2.92 -6.69
CA ILE A 96 10.53 -2.18 -7.66
C ILE A 96 10.98 -0.74 -7.83
N ARG A 97 12.01 -0.32 -7.11
CA ARG A 97 12.48 1.06 -7.12
C ARG A 97 11.36 2.04 -6.77
N ALA A 98 10.67 1.73 -5.68
CA ALA A 98 9.56 2.55 -5.24
C ALA A 98 10.04 3.95 -4.90
N GLY A 99 9.28 4.96 -5.32
CA GLY A 99 9.52 6.34 -4.93
C GLY A 99 8.67 6.75 -3.75
N LEU A 100 7.70 5.91 -3.38
CA LEU A 100 6.78 6.20 -2.29
C LEU A 100 6.20 4.91 -1.77
N ILE A 101 6.09 4.79 -0.46
CA ILE A 101 5.35 3.71 0.19
C ILE A 101 4.15 4.35 0.86
N MET A 102 2.95 3.85 0.56
CA MET A 102 1.72 4.38 1.17
C MET A 102 1.15 3.35 2.12
N ILE A 103 1.09 3.70 3.39
CA ILE A 103 0.54 2.81 4.41
C ILE A 103 -0.54 3.54 5.20
N MET A 104 -1.44 2.74 5.76
CA MET A 104 -2.50 3.28 6.59
C MET A 104 -2.16 3.07 8.04
N ALA A 105 -2.23 4.13 8.80
CA ALA A 105 -2.09 4.04 10.24
C ALA A 105 -3.46 3.74 10.82
N ASP A 106 -3.51 2.70 11.64
CA ASP A 106 -4.72 2.40 12.36
C ASP A 106 -4.92 3.47 13.43
N THR A 107 -6.11 3.96 13.54
CA THR A 107 -6.40 4.98 14.50
C THR A 107 -7.29 4.45 15.58
N GLU A 108 -8.12 4.89 16.15
CA GLU A 108 -9.08 4.36 17.10
C GLU A 108 -8.38 3.70 18.27
N SER A 109 -9.04 2.71 18.80
CA SER A 109 -8.57 2.04 19.99
C SER A 109 -7.29 1.25 19.76
N LYS A 110 -6.97 0.99 18.52
CA LYS A 110 -5.79 0.19 18.22
C LYS A 110 -4.62 1.06 17.80
N SER A 111 -4.74 2.34 17.99
CA SER A 111 -3.75 3.27 17.47
C SER A 111 -2.34 3.00 17.96
N PHE A 112 -2.21 2.57 19.21
CA PHE A 112 -0.87 2.29 19.72
C PHE A 112 -0.28 1.02 19.14
N ILE A 113 -1.14 0.14 18.61
CA ILE A 113 -0.68 -1.12 18.02
C ILE A 113 -0.27 -0.90 16.58
N MET A 114 -0.97 -0.02 15.89
CA MET A 114 -0.71 0.20 14.49
C MET A 114 0.72 0.63 14.24
N GLY A 115 1.35 1.19 15.25
CA GLY A 115 2.70 1.64 15.09
C GLY A 115 3.71 0.54 14.91
N SER A 116 3.32 -0.72 15.17
CA SER A 116 4.34 -1.76 15.20
C SER A 116 5.10 -1.84 13.88
N TYR A 117 4.44 -2.04 12.75
CA TYR A 117 5.20 -2.09 11.52
C TYR A 117 5.24 -0.74 10.80
N SER A 118 4.22 0.10 10.97
CA SER A 118 4.24 1.43 10.36
C SER A 118 5.40 2.25 10.86
N GLN A 119 5.64 2.22 12.16
CA GLN A 119 6.74 2.95 12.76
C GLN A 119 8.08 2.42 12.22
N ASP A 120 8.20 1.11 12.13
CA ASP A 120 9.42 0.50 11.63
C ASP A 120 9.68 0.86 10.17
N ILE A 121 8.63 0.90 9.36
CA ILE A 121 8.77 1.30 7.97
C ILE A 121 9.26 2.75 7.89
N VAL A 122 8.62 3.64 8.65
CA VAL A 122 9.00 5.05 8.64
C VAL A 122 10.45 5.21 9.08
N ASN A 123 10.85 4.49 10.12
CA ASN A 123 12.18 4.65 10.68
C ASN A 123 13.28 4.07 9.79
N ASN A 124 12.96 3.08 8.97
CA ASN A 124 13.99 2.34 8.25
C ASN A 124 13.90 2.48 6.73
N SER A 125 12.88 3.11 6.22
CA SER A 125 12.74 3.28 4.79
C SER A 125 13.69 4.32 4.26
N LYS A 126 14.26 4.06 3.09
CA LYS A 126 15.10 5.02 2.39
C LYS A 126 14.30 5.81 1.36
N VAL A 127 13.02 5.50 1.23
CA VAL A 127 12.14 6.26 0.35
C VAL A 127 11.05 6.90 1.19
N PRO A 128 10.42 7.96 0.69
CA PRO A 128 9.34 8.62 1.43
C PRO A 128 8.22 7.64 1.76
N VAL A 129 7.64 7.81 2.93
CA VAL A 129 6.52 6.99 3.40
C VAL A 129 5.36 7.94 3.70
N MET A 130 4.25 7.69 3.06
CA MET A 130 3.03 8.44 3.36
C MET A 130 2.18 7.60 4.31
N VAL A 131 1.97 8.11 5.51
CA VAL A 131 1.16 7.44 6.52
C VAL A 131 -0.18 8.17 6.57
N MET A 132 -1.24 7.46 6.26
CA MET A 132 -2.56 8.05 6.18
C MET A 132 -3.42 7.52 7.32
N HIS A 133 -4.21 8.42 7.92
CA HIS A 133 -5.11 8.05 9.00
C HIS A 133 -6.53 8.02 8.48
N SER A 134 -7.26 6.97 8.83
CA SER A 134 -8.63 6.82 8.32
C SER A 134 -9.51 8.00 8.73
N ARG A 135 -9.28 8.55 9.91
CA ARG A 135 -10.05 9.71 10.36
C ARG A 135 -9.87 10.89 9.41
N ASP A 136 -8.63 11.15 9.00
CA ASP A 136 -8.34 12.27 8.12
C ASP A 136 -9.00 12.07 6.76
N LEU A 137 -8.99 10.85 6.27
CA LEU A 137 -9.61 10.54 4.99
C LEU A 137 -11.12 10.73 5.06
N ALA A 138 -11.73 10.37 6.17
CA ALA A 138 -13.16 10.56 6.34
C ALA A 138 -13.52 12.04 6.32
N LEU A 139 -12.69 12.88 6.97
CA LEU A 139 -12.94 14.30 7.00
C LEU A 139 -12.81 14.95 5.63
N THR A 140 -12.02 14.39 4.75
CA THR A 140 -11.87 14.93 3.40
C THR A 140 -12.91 14.38 2.44
N GLY A 141 -13.79 13.51 2.91
CA GLY A 141 -14.83 12.95 2.07
C GLY A 141 -14.38 11.77 1.24
N ALA A 142 -13.16 11.32 1.43
CA ALA A 142 -12.70 10.14 0.72
C ALA A 142 -13.27 8.90 1.38
N VAL A 143 -13.88 8.05 0.58
CA VAL A 143 -14.47 6.82 1.09
C VAL A 143 -13.88 5.64 0.34
N GLY A 144 -13.93 4.50 0.99
CA GLY A 144 -13.45 3.29 0.37
C GLY A 144 -14.41 2.81 -0.71
N TYR A 145 -13.99 1.80 -1.40
CA TYR A 145 -14.78 1.21 -2.46
C TYR A 145 -15.48 -0.07 -2.01
#